data_6d7917b3fff295e620bed6cb9fef3231
#
_entry.id   6d7917b3fff295e620bed6cb9fef3231
#
_cell.length_a   1.000
_cell.length_b   1.000
_cell.length_c   1.000
_cell.angle_alpha   90.00
_cell.angle_beta   90.00
_cell.angle_gamma   90.00
#
_symmetry.space_group_name_H-M   'P 1'
#
loop_
_entity.id
_entity.type
_entity.pdbx_description
1 polymer ?
#
loop_
_entity_poly.entity_id
_entity_poly.type
_entity_poly.pdbx_seq_one_letter_code
_entity_poly.pdbx_strand_id
1 'polypeptide(L)'
;MILRMQNTHSIDGVELAARIRQWGRELGFDAIGFAGTALDVAEAELAAWLEAGFHGEMDYMASHGTRRSRPAELVPGTVSVITARINYLPQAAPMETVLADGTRAAISRYALGRDYHKLLRARLQKLAERIAAEAGPFGYR
;
A
#
# COMPACT_ATOMS: atom_id res chain seq x y z
N MET A 1 -3.13 -3.81 -1.59
CA MET A 1 -4.26 -4.48 -2.27
C MET A 1 -4.06 -5.98 -2.23
N ILE A 2 -5.05 -6.73 -1.80
CA ILE A 2 -5.00 -8.18 -1.55
C ILE A 2 -5.85 -8.88 -2.62
N LEU A 3 -5.32 -9.90 -3.29
CA LEU A 3 -5.92 -10.54 -4.46
C LEU A 3 -6.35 -11.98 -4.15
N ARG A 4 -7.62 -12.32 -4.43
CA ARG A 4 -8.13 -13.69 -4.54
C ARG A 4 -8.51 -13.97 -6.00
N MET A 5 -7.86 -14.93 -6.63
CA MET A 5 -8.21 -15.36 -7.99
C MET A 5 -9.17 -16.55 -7.93
N GLN A 6 -10.34 -16.43 -8.57
CA GLN A 6 -11.15 -17.57 -9.00
C GLN A 6 -10.97 -17.66 -10.52
N ASN A 7 -10.33 -18.69 -11.03
CA ASN A 7 -9.98 -18.72 -12.44
C ASN A 7 -10.30 -20.05 -13.15
N THR A 8 -10.89 -19.92 -14.33
CA THR A 8 -11.06 -20.96 -15.33
C THR A 8 -10.14 -20.78 -16.57
N HIS A 9 -9.31 -19.72 -16.61
CA HIS A 9 -8.27 -19.54 -17.62
C HIS A 9 -6.92 -19.43 -16.92
N SER A 10 -5.94 -20.21 -17.36
CA SER A 10 -4.56 -20.13 -16.89
C SER A 10 -3.92 -18.84 -17.40
N ILE A 11 -4.07 -17.75 -16.62
CA ILE A 11 -3.34 -16.51 -16.90
C ILE A 11 -1.90 -16.73 -16.46
N ASP A 12 -0.93 -16.43 -17.33
CA ASP A 12 0.47 -16.39 -16.95
C ASP A 12 0.67 -15.28 -15.90
N GLY A 13 1.00 -15.71 -14.68
CA GLY A 13 1.20 -14.78 -13.55
C GLY A 13 2.35 -13.80 -13.78
N VAL A 14 3.37 -14.18 -14.56
CA VAL A 14 4.51 -13.31 -14.90
C VAL A 14 4.06 -12.22 -15.86
N GLU A 15 3.29 -12.58 -16.89
CA GLU A 15 2.73 -11.63 -17.85
C GLU A 15 1.76 -10.67 -17.16
N LEU A 16 0.84 -11.18 -16.34
CA LEU A 16 -0.09 -10.35 -15.58
C LEU A 16 0.66 -9.38 -14.66
N ALA A 17 1.69 -9.83 -13.96
CA ALA A 17 2.49 -8.96 -13.10
C ALA A 17 3.20 -7.84 -13.89
N ALA A 18 3.68 -8.14 -15.10
CA ALA A 18 4.26 -7.12 -15.98
C ALA A 18 3.23 -6.06 -16.41
N ARG A 19 2.03 -6.50 -16.79
CA ARG A 19 0.89 -5.63 -17.15
C ARG A 19 0.45 -4.77 -15.97
N ILE A 20 0.34 -5.33 -14.78
CA ILE A 20 -0.01 -4.58 -13.55
C ILE A 20 1.04 -3.49 -13.27
N ARG A 21 2.33 -3.77 -13.44
CA ARG A 21 3.38 -2.74 -13.31
C ARG A 21 3.23 -1.63 -14.34
N GLN A 22 2.88 -1.97 -15.58
CA GLN A 22 2.62 -0.99 -16.62
C GLN A 22 1.41 -0.11 -16.26
N TRP A 23 0.28 -0.71 -15.91
CA TRP A 23 -0.92 0.04 -15.50
C TRP A 23 -0.67 0.91 -14.27
N GLY A 24 0.16 0.42 -13.34
CA GLY A 24 0.58 1.23 -12.20
C GLY A 24 1.27 2.51 -12.62
N ARG A 25 2.23 2.43 -13.56
CA ARG A 25 2.92 3.63 -14.10
C ARG A 25 1.95 4.57 -14.81
N GLU A 26 1.05 4.05 -15.64
CA GLU A 26 0.02 4.83 -16.33
C GLU A 26 -0.93 5.56 -15.38
N LEU A 27 -1.20 4.95 -14.21
CA LEU A 27 -1.99 5.55 -13.14
C LEU A 27 -1.18 6.50 -12.24
N GLY A 28 0.12 6.68 -12.52
CA GLY A 28 1.01 7.58 -11.83
C GLY A 28 1.54 7.05 -10.50
N PHE A 29 1.72 5.73 -10.38
CA PHE A 29 2.55 5.13 -9.34
C PHE A 29 4.00 5.06 -9.81
N ASP A 30 4.95 5.32 -8.91
CA ASP A 30 6.39 5.22 -9.21
C ASP A 30 6.88 3.77 -9.20
N ALA A 31 6.24 2.92 -8.39
CA ALA A 31 6.58 1.51 -8.33
C ALA A 31 5.38 0.65 -7.92
N ILE A 32 5.34 -0.56 -8.46
CA ILE A 32 4.45 -1.65 -8.06
C ILE A 32 5.32 -2.85 -7.69
N GLY A 33 5.11 -3.37 -6.49
CA GLY A 33 5.74 -4.58 -5.98
C GLY A 33 4.73 -5.69 -5.74
N PHE A 34 5.21 -6.93 -5.68
CA PHE A 34 4.43 -8.10 -5.32
C PHE A 34 5.13 -8.84 -4.19
N ALA A 35 4.36 -9.30 -3.22
CA ALA A 35 4.83 -10.08 -2.10
C ALA A 35 3.89 -11.26 -1.85
N GLY A 36 4.45 -12.33 -1.30
CA GLY A 36 3.67 -13.44 -0.76
C GLY A 36 2.96 -13.05 0.54
N THR A 37 2.28 -14.03 1.11
CA THR A 37 1.46 -13.86 2.32
C THR A 37 2.08 -14.51 3.56
N ALA A 38 3.21 -15.19 3.42
CA ALA A 38 3.95 -15.79 4.53
C ALA A 38 4.77 -14.71 5.25
N LEU A 39 4.33 -14.30 6.43
CA LEU A 39 4.93 -13.23 7.22
C LEU A 39 5.29 -13.70 8.65
N ASP A 40 5.60 -14.98 8.83
CA ASP A 40 5.80 -15.58 10.15
C ASP A 40 6.93 -14.90 10.94
N VAL A 41 8.03 -14.54 10.28
CA VAL A 41 9.15 -13.83 10.90
C VAL A 41 8.72 -12.41 11.32
N ALA A 42 8.07 -11.67 10.43
CA ALA A 42 7.59 -10.33 10.72
C ALA A 42 6.50 -10.32 11.79
N GLU A 43 5.68 -11.36 11.87
CA GLU A 43 4.69 -11.54 12.94
C GLU A 43 5.36 -11.69 14.29
N ALA A 44 6.39 -12.55 14.40
CA ALA A 44 7.14 -12.74 15.63
C ALA A 44 7.87 -11.44 16.06
N GLU A 45 8.47 -10.73 15.12
CA GLU A 45 9.13 -9.45 15.39
C GLU A 45 8.14 -8.37 15.86
N LEU A 46 6.97 -8.29 15.23
CA LEU A 46 5.90 -7.37 15.64
C LEU A 46 5.40 -7.69 17.05
N ALA A 47 5.22 -8.97 17.37
CA ALA A 47 4.79 -9.41 18.71
C ALA A 47 5.81 -9.00 19.78
N ALA A 48 7.09 -9.25 19.55
CA ALA A 48 8.17 -8.86 20.46
C ALA A 48 8.25 -7.32 20.62
N TRP A 49 8.08 -6.58 19.54
CA TRP A 49 8.07 -5.10 19.56
C TRP A 49 6.89 -4.55 20.37
N LEU A 50 5.71 -5.15 20.25
CA LEU A 50 4.53 -4.78 21.04
C LEU A 50 4.71 -5.13 22.52
N GLU A 51 5.23 -6.34 22.84
CA GLU A 51 5.50 -6.78 24.19
C GLU A 51 6.51 -5.87 24.92
N ALA A 52 7.52 -5.40 24.19
CA ALA A 52 8.49 -4.43 24.70
C ALA A 52 7.91 -3.01 24.90
N GLY A 53 6.66 -2.76 24.55
CA GLY A 53 6.02 -1.45 24.68
C GLY A 53 6.53 -0.39 23.72
N PHE A 54 7.27 -0.75 22.67
CA PHE A 54 7.87 0.20 21.73
C PHE A 54 6.84 0.96 20.89
N HIS A 55 5.58 0.51 20.87
CA HIS A 55 4.49 1.21 20.22
C HIS A 55 4.03 2.48 20.98
N GLY A 56 4.47 2.68 22.24
CA GLY A 56 4.09 3.84 23.04
C GLY A 56 2.56 3.98 23.15
N GLU A 57 2.04 5.15 22.82
CA GLU A 57 0.60 5.46 22.83
C GLU A 57 -0.15 5.00 21.55
N MET A 58 0.52 4.27 20.64
CA MET A 58 -0.10 3.78 19.41
C MET A 58 -0.86 2.46 19.62
N ASP A 59 -1.86 2.46 20.50
CA ASP A 59 -2.65 1.28 20.87
C ASP A 59 -3.28 0.57 19.66
N TYR A 60 -3.56 1.32 18.60
CA TYR A 60 -4.06 0.75 17.35
C TYR A 60 -3.09 -0.28 16.73
N MET A 61 -1.81 -0.27 17.10
CA MET A 61 -0.84 -1.27 16.62
C MET A 61 -1.13 -2.66 17.18
N ALA A 62 -1.62 -2.74 18.42
CA ALA A 62 -2.02 -4.00 19.07
C ALA A 62 -3.46 -4.43 18.73
N SER A 63 -4.35 -3.47 18.41
CA SER A 63 -5.80 -3.68 18.37
C SER A 63 -6.31 -4.65 17.30
N HIS A 64 -5.53 -4.98 16.28
CA HIS A 64 -5.95 -5.86 15.18
C HIS A 64 -5.36 -7.26 15.23
N GLY A 65 -4.52 -7.57 16.23
CA GLY A 65 -3.91 -8.88 16.44
C GLY A 65 -3.23 -9.41 15.16
N THR A 66 -3.42 -10.68 14.88
CA THR A 66 -2.82 -11.40 13.74
C THR A 66 -3.27 -10.92 12.36
N ARG A 67 -4.35 -10.13 12.25
CA ARG A 67 -4.79 -9.53 10.97
C ARG A 67 -3.76 -8.60 10.34
N ARG A 68 -2.77 -8.12 11.12
CA ARG A 68 -1.69 -7.29 10.60
C ARG A 68 -0.66 -8.09 9.80
N SER A 69 -0.43 -9.32 10.19
CA SER A 69 0.58 -10.23 9.62
C SER A 69 -0.03 -11.33 8.75
N ARG A 70 -1.34 -11.55 8.85
CA ARG A 70 -2.06 -12.61 8.13
C ARG A 70 -3.08 -12.05 7.15
N PRO A 71 -2.67 -11.68 5.93
CA PRO A 71 -3.56 -11.07 4.94
C PRO A 71 -4.83 -11.89 4.64
N ALA A 72 -4.77 -13.22 4.74
CA ALA A 72 -5.91 -14.10 4.53
C ALA A 72 -7.01 -13.97 5.60
N GLU A 73 -6.70 -13.43 6.79
CA GLU A 73 -7.70 -13.09 7.81
C GLU A 73 -8.49 -11.82 7.47
N LEU A 74 -7.94 -10.95 6.59
CA LEU A 74 -8.63 -9.76 6.09
C LEU A 74 -9.46 -10.08 4.84
N VAL A 75 -8.88 -10.82 3.91
CA VAL A 75 -9.54 -11.26 2.68
C VAL A 75 -9.28 -12.76 2.52
N PRO A 76 -10.26 -13.62 2.81
CA PRO A 76 -10.10 -15.07 2.69
C PRO A 76 -9.65 -15.48 1.29
N GLY A 77 -8.67 -16.39 1.21
CA GLY A 77 -8.10 -16.87 -0.04
C GLY A 77 -7.11 -15.90 -0.69
N THR A 78 -6.54 -14.96 0.07
CA THR A 78 -5.45 -14.10 -0.40
C THR A 78 -4.22 -14.92 -0.78
N VAL A 79 -3.73 -14.72 -1.99
CA VAL A 79 -2.55 -15.41 -2.54
C VAL A 79 -1.36 -14.47 -2.73
N SER A 80 -1.60 -13.17 -2.81
CA SER A 80 -0.55 -12.17 -3.05
C SER A 80 -0.94 -10.81 -2.50
N VAL A 81 0.06 -10.03 -2.15
CA VAL A 81 -0.07 -8.62 -1.77
C VAL A 81 0.59 -7.76 -2.85
N ILE A 82 -0.19 -6.84 -3.42
CA ILE A 82 0.33 -5.85 -4.37
C ILE A 82 0.58 -4.55 -3.60
N THR A 83 1.83 -4.09 -3.62
CA THR A 83 2.24 -2.82 -3.02
C THR A 83 2.38 -1.76 -4.11
N ALA A 84 1.95 -0.54 -3.81
CA ALA A 84 2.06 0.59 -4.72
C ALA A 84 2.74 1.75 -3.99
N ARG A 85 3.73 2.35 -4.64
CA ARG A 85 4.46 3.52 -4.13
C ARG A 85 4.19 4.74 -5.00
N ILE A 86 3.98 5.89 -4.37
CA ILE A 86 3.88 7.19 -5.02
C ILE A 86 4.84 8.16 -4.33
N ASN A 87 5.53 8.96 -5.12
CA ASN A 87 6.38 10.01 -4.60
C ASN A 87 5.51 11.21 -4.16
N TYR A 88 5.79 11.75 -2.99
CA TYR A 88 5.12 12.94 -2.44
C TYR A 88 6.06 14.14 -2.33
N LEU A 89 7.06 14.25 -3.21
CA LEU A 89 7.97 15.39 -3.27
C LEU A 89 7.47 16.44 -4.28
N PRO A 90 6.49 17.29 -3.95
CA PRO A 90 6.02 18.32 -4.83
C PRO A 90 7.07 19.43 -4.99
N GLN A 91 6.97 20.20 -6.06
CA GLN A 91 7.75 21.44 -6.18
C GLN A 91 7.31 22.41 -5.08
N ALA A 92 8.25 22.77 -4.22
CA ALA A 92 8.03 23.70 -3.12
C ALA A 92 9.36 24.40 -2.80
N ALA A 93 9.28 25.49 -2.03
CA ALA A 93 10.47 26.16 -1.53
C ALA A 93 11.35 25.18 -0.70
N PRO A 94 12.68 25.32 -0.74
CA PRO A 94 13.57 24.54 0.12
C PRO A 94 13.15 24.65 1.59
N MET A 95 13.20 23.54 2.31
CA MET A 95 12.73 23.48 3.71
C MET A 95 13.54 24.45 4.59
N GLU A 96 14.82 24.55 4.35
CA GLU A 96 15.73 25.47 5.07
C GLU A 96 15.27 26.93 4.93
N THR A 97 14.84 27.33 3.72
CA THR A 97 14.31 28.69 3.46
C THR A 97 13.00 28.91 4.22
N VAL A 98 12.12 27.91 4.25
CA VAL A 98 10.84 28.02 4.95
C VAL A 98 11.05 28.08 6.47
N LEU A 99 11.95 27.27 7.02
CA LEU A 99 12.27 27.24 8.44
C LEU A 99 12.99 28.52 8.94
N ALA A 100 13.75 29.18 8.07
CA ALA A 100 14.41 30.44 8.38
C ALA A 100 13.47 31.65 8.41
N ASP A 101 12.27 31.52 7.84
CA ASP A 101 11.26 32.57 7.80
C ASP A 101 10.26 32.41 8.93
N GLY A 102 10.46 33.14 10.02
CA GLY A 102 9.57 33.09 11.20
C GLY A 102 8.13 33.58 10.95
N THR A 103 7.83 34.12 9.76
CA THR A 103 6.48 34.56 9.40
C THR A 103 5.66 33.48 8.68
N ARG A 104 6.27 32.31 8.39
CA ARG A 104 5.67 31.22 7.63
C ARG A 104 5.62 29.93 8.44
N ALA A 105 4.52 29.20 8.31
CA ALA A 105 4.42 27.85 8.86
C ALA A 105 5.21 26.84 8.01
N ALA A 106 5.99 25.97 8.63
CA ALA A 106 6.61 24.84 7.99
C ALA A 106 5.61 23.67 7.96
N ILE A 107 5.20 23.28 6.76
CA ILE A 107 4.26 22.18 6.53
C ILE A 107 5.03 21.02 5.89
N SER A 108 4.84 19.82 6.44
CA SER A 108 5.42 18.61 5.87
C SER A 108 5.03 18.41 4.41
N ARG A 109 5.98 18.03 3.56
CA ARG A 109 5.77 17.96 2.10
C ARG A 109 4.64 17.01 1.69
N TYR A 110 4.44 15.92 2.41
CA TYR A 110 3.34 14.99 2.12
C TYR A 110 1.95 15.63 2.32
N ALA A 111 1.87 16.66 3.15
CA ALA A 111 0.62 17.36 3.46
C ALA A 111 0.35 18.54 2.51
N LEU A 112 1.31 18.86 1.61
CA LEU A 112 1.12 19.90 0.61
C LEU A 112 0.24 19.38 -0.54
N GLY A 113 -0.75 20.17 -0.92
CA GLY A 113 -1.62 19.89 -2.07
C GLY A 113 -2.90 19.16 -1.68
N ARG A 114 -3.31 18.20 -2.52
CA ARG A 114 -4.57 17.45 -2.34
C ARG A 114 -4.39 16.34 -1.32
N ASP A 115 -5.50 15.95 -0.66
CA ASP A 115 -5.55 14.78 0.20
C ASP A 115 -5.07 13.51 -0.55
N TYR A 116 -3.88 13.04 -0.19
CA TYR A 116 -3.27 11.88 -0.83
C TYR A 116 -4.04 10.58 -0.58
N HIS A 117 -4.79 10.47 0.52
CA HIS A 117 -5.62 9.29 0.79
C HIS A 117 -6.69 9.09 -0.29
N LYS A 118 -7.36 10.19 -0.69
CA LYS A 118 -8.35 10.17 -1.76
C LYS A 118 -7.71 9.85 -3.11
N LEU A 119 -6.54 10.44 -3.37
CA LEU A 119 -5.79 10.20 -4.59
C LEU A 119 -5.36 8.73 -4.74
N LEU A 120 -4.73 8.18 -3.68
CA LEU A 120 -4.28 6.79 -3.65
C LEU A 120 -5.45 5.82 -3.80
N ARG A 121 -6.53 6.03 -3.04
CA ARG A 121 -7.73 5.19 -3.12
C ARG A 121 -8.31 5.16 -4.53
N ALA A 122 -8.46 6.32 -5.18
CA ALA A 122 -8.99 6.39 -6.54
C ALA A 122 -8.09 5.69 -7.57
N ARG A 123 -6.77 5.82 -7.44
CA ARG A 123 -5.79 5.16 -8.33
C ARG A 123 -5.76 3.65 -8.10
N LEU A 124 -5.76 3.19 -6.85
CA LEU A 124 -5.80 1.76 -6.50
C LEU A 124 -7.10 1.12 -6.98
N GLN A 125 -8.24 1.81 -6.85
CA GLN A 125 -9.52 1.35 -7.39
C GLN A 125 -9.43 1.11 -8.90
N LYS A 126 -8.93 2.07 -9.66
CA LYS A 126 -8.74 1.93 -11.11
C LYS A 126 -7.78 0.80 -11.48
N LEU A 127 -6.74 0.58 -10.69
CA LEU A 127 -5.82 -0.53 -10.89
C LEU A 127 -6.54 -1.86 -10.66
N ALA A 128 -7.33 -1.98 -9.60
CA ALA A 128 -8.12 -3.16 -9.29
C ALA A 128 -9.14 -3.47 -10.41
N GLU A 129 -9.81 -2.46 -10.95
CA GLU A 129 -10.75 -2.60 -12.07
C GLU A 129 -10.06 -3.15 -13.33
N ARG A 130 -8.86 -2.66 -13.66
CA ARG A 130 -8.07 -3.19 -14.79
C ARG A 130 -7.65 -4.64 -14.57
N ILE A 131 -7.22 -4.97 -13.36
CA ILE A 131 -6.87 -6.36 -13.01
C ILE A 131 -8.10 -7.26 -13.11
N ALA A 132 -9.26 -6.82 -12.60
CA ALA A 132 -10.49 -7.60 -12.66
C ALA A 132 -10.99 -7.81 -14.09
N ALA A 133 -10.80 -6.85 -14.98
CA ALA A 133 -11.15 -6.98 -16.40
C ALA A 133 -10.31 -8.06 -17.11
N GLU A 134 -9.09 -8.27 -16.67
CA GLU A 134 -8.16 -9.25 -17.25
C GLU A 134 -8.24 -10.62 -16.56
N ALA A 135 -8.19 -10.63 -15.25
CA ALA A 135 -8.06 -11.84 -14.44
C ALA A 135 -9.41 -12.37 -13.91
N GLY A 136 -10.50 -11.69 -14.21
CA GLY A 136 -11.81 -11.97 -13.63
C GLY A 136 -11.99 -11.32 -12.25
N PRO A 137 -13.18 -11.39 -11.67
CA PRO A 137 -13.50 -10.76 -10.40
C PRO A 137 -12.71 -11.38 -9.24
N PHE A 138 -12.25 -10.55 -8.32
CA PHE A 138 -11.52 -10.96 -7.12
C PHE A 138 -11.86 -10.05 -5.93
N GLY A 139 -11.67 -10.59 -4.71
CA GLY A 139 -11.74 -9.78 -3.49
C GLY A 139 -10.43 -9.00 -3.27
N TYR A 140 -10.55 -7.74 -2.82
CA TYR A 140 -9.41 -6.91 -2.41
C TYR A 140 -9.80 -5.94 -1.30
N ARG A 141 -8.80 -5.43 -0.60
CA ARG A 141 -8.96 -4.41 0.45
C ARG A 141 -7.82 -3.39 0.41
#